data_2d63ecd025f6119e42f9b7a6d583af74
#
_entry.id   2d63ecd025f6119e42f9b7a6d583af74
#
_cell.length_a   1.000
_cell.length_b   1.000
_cell.length_c   1.000
_cell.angle_alpha   90.00
_cell.angle_beta   90.00
_cell.angle_gamma   90.00
#
_symmetry.space_group_name_H-M   'P 1'
#
loop_
_entity.id
_entity.type
_entity.pdbx_description
1 polymer ?
#
loop_
_entity_poly.entity_id
_entity_poly.type
_entity_poly.pdbx_seq_one_letter_code
_entity_poly.pdbx_strand_id
1 'polypeptide(L)'
;MKTIILLLLILSYGYTKEYSNHSISDTIYFNFIYPVDTILVKTNLSPIQRFSIRNIRKWQTYSYHNPNTDCQFYPSCSNYCAIHIKEHGTIPGLIIGADRFIRCNNSAQKRYQIYSDGYILPEDRRISDNLILKENVKKRSKHIILGMTFSIIPGLGRAYYGQIADGVNSFKYTTPFILSSYYLHENNNDILAVLTGCIAMIFWGSDFYGVYNLSKIYK
;
A
#
# COMPACT_ATOMS: atom_id res chain seq x y z
N MET A 1 -18.10 20.48 -10.69
CA MET A 1 -17.78 19.22 -9.98
C MET A 1 -17.20 18.13 -10.90
N LYS A 2 -17.84 17.79 -12.03
CA LYS A 2 -17.31 16.76 -12.97
C LYS A 2 -15.86 17.03 -13.42
N THR A 3 -15.51 18.28 -13.69
CA THR A 3 -14.17 18.71 -14.09
C THR A 3 -13.10 18.53 -12.99
N ILE A 4 -13.44 18.74 -11.74
CA ILE A 4 -12.49 18.60 -10.61
C ILE A 4 -12.17 17.12 -10.36
N ILE A 5 -13.18 16.24 -10.47
CA ILE A 5 -13.00 14.79 -10.32
C ILE A 5 -12.11 14.26 -11.47
N LEU A 6 -12.33 14.74 -12.69
CA LEU A 6 -11.53 14.39 -13.86
C LEU A 6 -10.07 14.89 -13.71
N LEU A 7 -9.87 16.10 -13.19
CA LEU A 7 -8.54 16.65 -12.93
C LEU A 7 -7.79 15.87 -11.84
N LEU A 8 -8.47 15.45 -10.77
CA LEU A 8 -7.88 14.62 -9.73
C LEU A 8 -7.51 13.22 -10.26
N LEU A 9 -8.34 12.64 -11.14
CA LEU A 9 -8.03 11.37 -11.82
C LEU A 9 -6.83 11.53 -12.77
N ILE A 10 -6.74 12.62 -13.53
CA ILE A 10 -5.63 12.90 -14.46
C ILE A 10 -4.34 13.15 -13.67
N LEU A 11 -4.37 13.91 -12.58
CA LEU A 11 -3.22 14.12 -11.70
C LEU A 11 -2.78 12.81 -11.02
N SER A 12 -3.73 11.89 -10.78
CA SER A 12 -3.40 10.55 -10.27
C SER A 12 -2.69 9.70 -11.31
N TYR A 13 -2.98 9.86 -12.58
CA TYR A 13 -2.40 9.05 -13.68
C TYR A 13 -1.01 9.54 -14.14
N GLY A 14 -0.74 10.85 -14.01
CA GLY A 14 0.49 11.46 -14.54
C GLY A 14 1.78 11.17 -13.76
N TYR A 15 1.69 10.65 -12.53
CA TYR A 15 2.88 10.47 -11.66
C TYR A 15 3.49 9.06 -11.66
N THR A 16 2.95 8.14 -12.46
CA THR A 16 3.43 6.74 -12.51
C THR A 16 4.47 6.48 -13.59
N LYS A 17 4.90 7.49 -14.35
CA LYS A 17 5.65 7.29 -15.61
C LYS A 17 7.18 7.31 -15.49
N GLU A 18 7.77 7.26 -14.32
CA GLU A 18 9.24 7.35 -14.20
C GLU A 18 9.90 6.15 -13.49
N TYR A 19 9.28 4.96 -13.61
CA TYR A 19 9.89 3.74 -13.11
C TYR A 19 9.92 2.65 -14.19
N SER A 20 10.63 2.93 -15.27
CA SER A 20 10.96 1.90 -16.23
C SER A 20 12.45 1.94 -16.49
N ASN A 21 13.15 0.92 -16.09
CA ASN A 21 14.28 0.30 -16.78
C ASN A 21 14.99 -0.73 -15.90
N HIS A 22 14.24 -1.61 -15.26
CA HIS A 22 14.79 -2.89 -14.86
C HIS A 22 13.90 -3.99 -15.43
N SER A 23 14.23 -4.42 -16.65
CA SER A 23 13.79 -5.72 -17.16
C SER A 23 14.37 -6.80 -16.23
N ILE A 24 13.60 -7.14 -15.20
CA ILE A 24 13.84 -8.39 -14.47
C ILE A 24 13.56 -9.47 -15.49
N SER A 25 14.57 -10.26 -15.83
CA SER A 25 14.44 -11.35 -16.81
C SER A 25 13.29 -12.25 -16.38
N ASP A 26 12.38 -12.55 -17.32
CA ASP A 26 11.18 -13.37 -17.11
C ASP A 26 11.47 -14.70 -16.39
N THR A 27 12.70 -15.18 -16.44
CA THR A 27 13.20 -16.41 -15.78
C THR A 27 13.16 -16.34 -14.25
N ILE A 28 13.27 -15.17 -13.63
CA ILE A 28 13.24 -15.02 -12.16
C ILE A 28 11.80 -15.06 -11.66
N TYR A 29 10.83 -14.59 -12.45
CA TYR A 29 9.42 -14.61 -12.08
C TYR A 29 8.82 -16.02 -12.01
N PHE A 30 9.26 -16.93 -12.84
CA PHE A 30 8.69 -18.30 -12.91
C PHE A 30 9.10 -19.21 -11.76
N ASN A 31 10.21 -18.97 -11.09
CA ASN A 31 10.67 -19.79 -9.97
C ASN A 31 10.14 -19.36 -8.60
N PHE A 32 9.46 -18.22 -8.50
CA PHE A 32 8.76 -17.85 -7.28
C PHE A 32 7.36 -18.47 -7.31
N ILE A 33 7.19 -19.60 -6.63
CA ILE A 33 5.90 -20.16 -6.26
C ILE A 33 5.08 -19.00 -5.67
N TYR A 34 4.00 -18.61 -6.32
CA TYR A 34 3.14 -17.55 -5.82
C TYR A 34 2.65 -17.93 -4.42
N PRO A 35 3.03 -17.21 -3.35
CA PRO A 35 2.58 -17.53 -2.00
C PRO A 35 1.07 -17.58 -1.91
N VAL A 36 0.39 -16.83 -2.76
CA VAL A 36 -1.07 -16.78 -2.87
C VAL A 36 -1.68 -18.12 -3.25
N ASP A 37 -1.12 -18.83 -4.23
CA ASP A 37 -1.63 -20.15 -4.65
C ASP A 37 -1.47 -21.17 -3.52
N THR A 38 -0.34 -21.13 -2.81
CA THR A 38 -0.10 -21.98 -1.64
C THR A 38 -1.09 -21.68 -0.51
N ILE A 39 -1.39 -20.40 -0.27
CA ILE A 39 -2.37 -19.99 0.75
C ILE A 39 -3.76 -20.51 0.39
N LEU A 40 -4.17 -20.40 -0.88
CA LEU A 40 -5.49 -20.84 -1.34
C LEU A 40 -5.69 -22.35 -1.23
N VAL A 41 -4.63 -23.14 -1.41
CA VAL A 41 -4.68 -24.61 -1.39
C VAL A 41 -4.49 -25.19 0.00
N LYS A 42 -3.51 -24.70 0.77
CA LYS A 42 -3.02 -25.34 1.99
C LYS A 42 -3.63 -24.80 3.28
N THR A 43 -4.50 -23.78 3.24
CA THR A 43 -4.98 -23.15 4.48
C THR A 43 -6.50 -23.15 4.61
N ASN A 44 -6.97 -23.35 5.85
CA ASN A 44 -8.37 -23.12 6.20
C ASN A 44 -8.64 -21.62 6.25
N LEU A 45 -9.29 -21.11 5.21
CA LEU A 45 -9.67 -19.71 5.06
C LEU A 45 -11.18 -19.57 5.22
N SER A 46 -11.62 -18.50 5.89
CA SER A 46 -13.02 -18.11 5.85
C SER A 46 -13.45 -17.77 4.41
N PRO A 47 -14.76 -17.85 4.08
CA PRO A 47 -15.24 -17.53 2.73
C PRO A 47 -14.81 -16.15 2.24
N ILE A 48 -14.82 -15.14 3.13
CA ILE A 48 -14.44 -13.76 2.82
C ILE A 48 -12.92 -13.65 2.56
N GLN A 49 -12.08 -14.29 3.37
CA GLN A 49 -10.64 -14.34 3.14
C GLN A 49 -10.32 -14.99 1.79
N ARG A 50 -10.95 -16.15 1.51
CA ARG A 50 -10.78 -16.86 0.26
C ARG A 50 -11.20 -16.03 -0.95
N PHE A 51 -12.32 -15.34 -0.86
CA PHE A 51 -12.78 -14.42 -1.89
C PHE A 51 -11.77 -13.29 -2.14
N SER A 52 -11.31 -12.63 -1.09
CA SER A 52 -10.35 -11.53 -1.18
C SER A 52 -9.02 -11.97 -1.79
N ILE A 53 -8.47 -13.10 -1.33
CA ILE A 53 -7.20 -13.64 -1.83
C ILE A 53 -7.34 -14.11 -3.29
N ARG A 54 -8.49 -14.67 -3.71
CA ARG A 54 -8.75 -14.99 -5.12
C ARG A 54 -8.75 -13.75 -6.02
N ASN A 55 -9.30 -12.63 -5.54
CA ASN A 55 -9.24 -11.37 -6.31
C ASN A 55 -7.82 -10.82 -6.39
N ILE A 56 -7.03 -10.93 -5.34
CA ILE A 56 -5.59 -10.61 -5.39
C ILE A 56 -4.90 -11.49 -6.44
N ARG A 57 -5.20 -12.79 -6.49
CA ARG A 57 -4.63 -13.70 -7.49
C ARG A 57 -4.99 -13.31 -8.92
N LYS A 58 -6.24 -12.91 -9.17
CA LYS A 58 -6.67 -12.38 -10.48
C LYS A 58 -5.90 -11.12 -10.85
N TRP A 59 -5.71 -10.21 -9.91
CA TRP A 59 -4.87 -9.02 -10.11
C TRP A 59 -3.42 -9.40 -10.47
N GLN A 60 -2.83 -10.38 -9.81
CA GLN A 60 -1.48 -10.86 -10.10
C GLN A 60 -1.36 -11.42 -11.51
N THR A 61 -2.36 -12.17 -11.98
CA THR A 61 -2.39 -12.67 -13.37
C THR A 61 -2.30 -11.54 -14.38
N TYR A 62 -2.94 -10.41 -14.12
CA TYR A 62 -2.85 -9.22 -14.97
C TYR A 62 -1.55 -8.45 -14.77
N SER A 63 -1.18 -8.19 -13.52
CA SER A 63 -0.07 -7.28 -13.18
C SER A 63 1.30 -7.84 -13.53
N TYR A 64 1.51 -9.15 -13.42
CA TYR A 64 2.80 -9.77 -13.72
C TYR A 64 3.13 -9.83 -15.22
N HIS A 65 2.13 -9.67 -16.08
CA HIS A 65 2.34 -9.54 -17.52
C HIS A 65 2.49 -8.08 -17.98
N ASN A 66 2.43 -7.12 -17.04
CA ASN A 66 2.50 -5.71 -17.37
C ASN A 66 3.72 -5.08 -16.66
N PRO A 67 4.77 -4.71 -17.41
CA PRO A 67 6.01 -4.16 -16.85
C PRO A 67 5.83 -2.83 -16.09
N ASN A 68 4.71 -2.13 -16.33
CA ASN A 68 4.41 -0.88 -15.63
C ASN A 68 3.86 -1.08 -14.21
N THR A 69 3.65 -2.32 -13.78
CA THR A 69 3.08 -2.66 -12.47
C THR A 69 4.07 -3.37 -11.54
N ASP A 70 5.36 -3.25 -11.81
CA ASP A 70 6.42 -3.87 -11.01
C ASP A 70 6.41 -3.37 -9.56
N CYS A 71 6.54 -4.31 -8.63
CA CYS A 71 6.56 -4.00 -7.21
C CYS A 71 8.00 -3.92 -6.70
N GLN A 72 8.35 -2.79 -6.07
CA GLN A 72 9.68 -2.57 -5.49
C GLN A 72 9.97 -3.41 -4.24
N PHE A 73 8.94 -4.03 -3.65
CA PHE A 73 9.06 -4.79 -2.42
C PHE A 73 9.11 -6.29 -2.63
N TYR A 74 9.83 -6.99 -1.76
CA TYR A 74 9.80 -8.43 -1.63
C TYR A 74 9.24 -8.84 -0.23
N PRO A 75 8.30 -9.77 -0.16
CA PRO A 75 7.43 -10.22 -1.26
C PRO A 75 6.63 -9.06 -1.85
N SER A 76 6.05 -9.20 -3.05
CA SER A 76 5.27 -8.13 -3.68
C SER A 76 4.14 -7.63 -2.78
N CYS A 77 3.66 -6.40 -2.97
CA CYS A 77 2.60 -5.82 -2.14
C CYS A 77 1.32 -6.67 -2.15
N SER A 78 1.00 -7.31 -3.28
CA SER A 78 -0.13 -8.22 -3.39
C SER A 78 0.06 -9.51 -2.58
N ASN A 79 1.24 -10.13 -2.63
CA ASN A 79 1.57 -11.29 -1.79
C ASN A 79 1.56 -10.95 -0.31
N TYR A 80 2.12 -9.80 0.05
CA TYR A 80 2.12 -9.30 1.42
C TYR A 80 0.70 -9.11 1.95
N CYS A 81 -0.16 -8.49 1.15
CA CYS A 81 -1.57 -8.31 1.49
C CYS A 81 -2.26 -9.67 1.71
N ALA A 82 -2.05 -10.64 0.83
CA ALA A 82 -2.65 -11.97 0.95
C ALA A 82 -2.18 -12.73 2.20
N ILE A 83 -0.89 -12.62 2.55
CA ILE A 83 -0.34 -13.19 3.78
C ILE A 83 -1.03 -12.60 5.00
N HIS A 84 -1.15 -11.28 5.07
CA HIS A 84 -1.79 -10.62 6.22
C HIS A 84 -3.31 -10.84 6.28
N ILE A 85 -4.00 -10.99 5.14
CA ILE A 85 -5.40 -11.44 5.12
C ILE A 85 -5.53 -12.83 5.75
N LYS A 86 -4.63 -13.75 5.42
CA LYS A 86 -4.62 -15.09 6.01
C LYS A 86 -4.41 -15.02 7.53
N GLU A 87 -3.44 -14.23 8.00
CA GLU A 87 -2.98 -14.21 9.39
C GLU A 87 -3.90 -13.40 10.31
N HIS A 88 -4.41 -12.28 9.84
CA HIS A 88 -5.14 -11.31 10.66
C HIS A 88 -6.63 -11.14 10.27
N GLY A 89 -7.08 -11.83 9.24
CA GLY A 89 -8.42 -11.65 8.69
C GLY A 89 -8.47 -10.60 7.57
N THR A 90 -9.63 -10.51 6.90
CA THR A 90 -9.76 -9.71 5.67
C THR A 90 -9.52 -8.23 5.90
N ILE A 91 -10.22 -7.60 6.83
CA ILE A 91 -10.16 -6.14 7.03
C ILE A 91 -8.77 -5.70 7.53
N PRO A 92 -8.21 -6.27 8.62
CA PRO A 92 -6.87 -5.92 9.06
C PRO A 92 -5.81 -6.20 7.99
N GLY A 93 -5.90 -7.33 7.29
CA GLY A 93 -4.97 -7.69 6.23
C GLY A 93 -4.99 -6.71 5.06
N LEU A 94 -6.17 -6.22 4.67
CA LEU A 94 -6.32 -5.18 3.65
C LEU A 94 -5.74 -3.83 4.12
N ILE A 95 -5.95 -3.44 5.37
CA ILE A 95 -5.37 -2.21 5.95
C ILE A 95 -3.84 -2.28 5.94
N ILE A 96 -3.25 -3.39 6.38
CA ILE A 96 -1.81 -3.63 6.39
C ILE A 96 -1.25 -3.65 4.97
N GLY A 97 -1.95 -4.31 4.04
CA GLY A 97 -1.59 -4.33 2.63
C GLY A 97 -1.65 -2.95 1.98
N ALA A 98 -2.68 -2.17 2.27
CA ALA A 98 -2.84 -0.79 1.78
C ALA A 98 -1.74 0.14 2.32
N ASP A 99 -1.32 -0.01 3.58
CA ASP A 99 -0.18 0.73 4.13
C ASP A 99 1.09 0.48 3.30
N ARG A 100 1.37 -0.78 2.98
CA ARG A 100 2.54 -1.10 2.18
C ARG A 100 2.42 -0.58 0.74
N PHE A 101 1.22 -0.62 0.17
CA PHE A 101 0.96 -0.07 -1.15
C PHE A 101 1.19 1.44 -1.20
N ILE A 102 0.77 2.20 -0.18
CA ILE A 102 1.04 3.64 -0.05
C ILE A 102 2.56 3.90 0.00
N ARG A 103 3.31 3.05 0.70
CA ARG A 103 4.77 3.16 0.82
C ARG A 103 5.53 2.72 -0.43
N CYS A 104 4.87 2.04 -1.39
CA CYS A 104 5.46 1.62 -2.66
C CYS A 104 5.49 2.80 -3.65
N ASN A 105 6.46 3.69 -3.46
CA ASN A 105 6.66 4.89 -4.27
C ASN A 105 8.15 5.17 -4.49
N ASN A 106 8.46 6.14 -5.35
CA ASN A 106 9.83 6.47 -5.75
C ASN A 106 10.76 6.86 -4.57
N SER A 107 10.19 7.24 -3.43
CA SER A 107 10.97 7.55 -2.22
C SER A 107 11.24 6.33 -1.34
N ALA A 108 10.69 5.16 -1.66
CA ALA A 108 10.81 3.97 -0.84
C ALA A 108 12.28 3.56 -0.65
N GLN A 109 13.04 3.41 -1.73
CA GLN A 109 14.46 3.03 -1.67
C GLN A 109 15.26 3.99 -0.81
N LYS A 110 15.10 5.32 -1.03
CA LYS A 110 15.81 6.34 -0.26
C LYS A 110 15.47 6.26 1.23
N ARG A 111 14.22 6.01 1.58
CA ARG A 111 13.79 5.84 2.97
C ARG A 111 14.45 4.63 3.62
N TYR A 112 14.41 3.47 2.96
CA TYR A 112 15.02 2.26 3.50
C TYR A 112 16.54 2.40 3.59
N GLN A 113 17.18 3.08 2.64
CA GLN A 113 18.61 3.41 2.70
C GLN A 113 18.99 4.23 3.96
N ILE A 114 18.11 5.14 4.39
CA ILE A 114 18.36 5.99 5.57
C ILE A 114 18.11 5.23 6.87
N TYR A 115 17.06 4.42 6.94
CA TYR A 115 16.54 3.88 8.20
C TYR A 115 16.85 2.41 8.44
N SER A 116 17.33 1.67 7.45
CA SER A 116 17.51 0.23 7.55
C SER A 116 18.84 -0.22 6.95
N ASP A 117 19.44 -1.26 7.55
CA ASP A 117 20.55 -2.00 6.96
C ASP A 117 20.00 -3.28 6.30
N GLY A 118 20.65 -3.70 5.19
CA GLY A 118 20.23 -4.92 4.49
C GLY A 118 18.84 -4.87 3.85
N TYR A 119 18.37 -3.68 3.50
CA TYR A 119 17.04 -3.47 2.96
C TYR A 119 16.88 -3.90 1.49
N ILE A 120 17.98 -4.05 0.75
CA ILE A 120 17.96 -4.50 -0.64
C ILE A 120 18.36 -5.96 -0.69
N LEU A 121 17.54 -6.78 -1.36
CA LEU A 121 17.89 -8.15 -1.66
C LEU A 121 18.97 -8.18 -2.75
N PRO A 122 20.10 -8.92 -2.54
CA PRO A 122 21.17 -8.98 -3.54
C PRO A 122 20.73 -9.56 -4.88
N GLU A 123 19.75 -10.46 -4.85
CA GLU A 123 19.32 -11.27 -5.99
C GLU A 123 18.50 -10.48 -7.02
N ASP A 124 17.57 -9.62 -6.54
CA ASP A 124 16.62 -8.96 -7.41
C ASP A 124 16.47 -7.44 -7.15
N ARG A 125 17.29 -6.90 -6.26
CA ARG A 125 17.31 -5.47 -5.86
C ARG A 125 15.99 -4.94 -5.30
N ARG A 126 15.07 -5.80 -4.90
CA ARG A 126 13.84 -5.38 -4.25
C ARG A 126 14.06 -5.08 -2.78
N ILE A 127 13.20 -4.26 -2.22
CA ILE A 127 13.26 -3.85 -0.82
C ILE A 127 12.69 -4.97 0.06
N SER A 128 13.49 -5.51 0.97
CA SER A 128 12.99 -6.34 2.07
C SER A 128 12.39 -5.45 3.14
N ASP A 129 11.14 -5.72 3.55
CA ASP A 129 10.42 -4.92 4.56
C ASP A 129 10.81 -5.28 6.01
N ASN A 130 11.82 -6.13 6.19
CA ASN A 130 12.41 -6.39 7.50
C ASN A 130 13.21 -5.16 7.93
N LEU A 131 12.54 -4.27 8.64
CA LEU A 131 13.15 -3.05 9.19
C LEU A 131 14.09 -3.41 10.35
N ILE A 132 15.33 -3.74 10.03
CA ILE A 132 16.42 -3.67 10.99
C ILE A 132 16.83 -2.20 11.04
N LEU A 133 16.41 -1.51 12.09
CA LEU A 133 16.69 -0.07 12.24
C LEU A 133 18.18 0.16 12.48
N LYS A 134 18.76 1.11 11.78
CA LYS A 134 20.13 1.60 12.06
C LYS A 134 20.18 2.24 13.43
N GLU A 135 21.11 1.81 14.27
CA GLU A 135 21.29 2.32 15.64
C GLU A 135 21.61 3.84 15.69
N ASN A 136 22.25 4.37 14.66
CA ASN A 136 22.81 5.73 14.65
C ASN A 136 21.93 6.80 13.99
N VAL A 137 20.68 6.52 13.65
CA VAL A 137 19.80 7.54 13.09
C VAL A 137 19.31 8.46 14.20
N LYS A 138 19.85 9.68 14.26
CA LYS A 138 19.31 10.73 15.14
C LYS A 138 17.85 11.02 14.78
N LYS A 139 16.93 10.52 15.60
CA LYS A 139 15.50 10.72 15.42
C LYS A 139 15.02 11.79 16.39
N ARG A 140 14.30 12.78 15.86
CA ARG A 140 13.57 13.72 16.71
C ARG A 140 12.33 13.01 17.23
N SER A 141 12.24 12.83 18.56
CA SER A 141 11.05 12.26 19.19
C SER A 141 9.78 12.99 18.73
N LYS A 142 8.76 12.26 18.34
CA LYS A 142 7.47 12.80 17.86
C LYS A 142 6.31 12.16 18.60
N HIS A 143 5.34 13.00 18.98
CA HIS A 143 4.19 12.54 19.73
C HIS A 143 3.21 11.75 18.86
N ILE A 144 2.91 10.53 19.30
CA ILE A 144 1.96 9.64 18.60
C ILE A 144 0.57 10.26 18.49
N ILE A 145 0.10 10.94 19.58
CA ILE A 145 -1.24 11.54 19.60
C ILE A 145 -1.38 12.59 18.50
N LEU A 146 -0.37 13.48 18.35
CA LEU A 146 -0.39 14.46 17.27
C LEU A 146 -0.39 13.83 15.89
N GLY A 147 0.43 12.79 15.70
CA GLY A 147 0.45 12.05 14.43
C GLY A 147 -0.91 11.44 14.09
N MET A 148 -1.56 10.80 15.08
CA MET A 148 -2.90 10.23 14.93
C MET A 148 -3.96 11.30 14.66
N THR A 149 -3.91 12.44 15.35
CA THR A 149 -4.83 13.56 15.13
C THR A 149 -4.67 14.10 13.70
N PHE A 150 -3.44 14.26 13.22
CA PHE A 150 -3.22 14.69 11.84
C PHE A 150 -3.70 13.65 10.80
N SER A 151 -3.77 12.36 11.13
CA SER A 151 -4.28 11.32 10.23
C SER A 151 -5.80 11.39 10.00
N ILE A 152 -6.53 12.27 10.71
CA ILE A 152 -7.91 12.61 10.37
C ILE A 152 -7.97 13.16 8.93
N ILE A 153 -6.97 13.92 8.52
CA ILE A 153 -6.78 14.30 7.12
C ILE A 153 -5.83 13.28 6.48
N PRO A 154 -6.30 12.52 5.45
CA PRO A 154 -5.49 11.48 4.83
C PRO A 154 -4.09 11.98 4.44
N GLY A 155 -3.07 11.27 4.87
CA GLY A 155 -1.66 11.57 4.56
C GLY A 155 -0.97 12.59 5.47
N LEU A 156 -1.71 13.44 6.19
CA LEU A 156 -1.09 14.50 6.99
C LEU A 156 -0.32 13.92 8.19
N GLY A 157 -0.81 12.83 8.79
CA GLY A 157 -0.11 12.13 9.86
C GLY A 157 1.26 11.59 9.42
N ARG A 158 1.35 11.01 8.21
CA ARG A 158 2.63 10.55 7.64
C ARG A 158 3.57 11.71 7.34
N ALA A 159 3.04 12.82 6.80
CA ALA A 159 3.81 14.03 6.55
C ALA A 159 4.38 14.62 7.86
N TYR A 160 3.62 14.59 8.96
CA TYR A 160 4.10 14.96 10.29
C TYR A 160 5.35 14.15 10.71
N TYR A 161 5.40 12.85 10.39
CA TYR A 161 6.58 12.02 10.63
C TYR A 161 7.70 12.21 9.58
N GLY A 162 7.54 13.14 8.63
CA GLY A 162 8.52 13.42 7.59
C GLY A 162 8.43 12.50 6.37
N GLN A 163 7.40 11.66 6.32
CA GLN A 163 7.13 10.77 5.18
C GLN A 163 6.20 11.46 4.19
N ILE A 164 6.66 12.58 3.60
CA ILE A 164 5.82 13.45 2.74
C ILE A 164 5.31 12.68 1.51
N ALA A 165 6.16 11.90 0.85
CA ALA A 165 5.78 11.13 -0.32
C ALA A 165 4.68 10.10 -0.01
N ASP A 166 4.77 9.44 1.15
CA ASP A 166 3.74 8.51 1.60
C ASP A 166 2.45 9.25 1.97
N GLY A 167 2.57 10.45 2.57
CA GLY A 167 1.43 11.30 2.86
C GLY A 167 0.69 11.72 1.59
N VAL A 168 1.41 12.17 0.57
CA VAL A 168 0.84 12.52 -0.74
C VAL A 168 0.16 11.31 -1.38
N ASN A 169 0.77 10.13 -1.33
CA ASN A 169 0.15 8.91 -1.85
C ASN A 169 -1.10 8.52 -1.07
N SER A 170 -1.07 8.61 0.26
CA SER A 170 -2.26 8.34 1.08
C SER A 170 -3.41 9.26 0.70
N PHE A 171 -3.15 10.56 0.60
CA PHE A 171 -4.14 11.54 0.14
C PHE A 171 -4.68 11.20 -1.26
N LYS A 172 -3.77 10.90 -2.20
CA LYS A 172 -4.08 10.55 -3.59
C LYS A 172 -4.97 9.31 -3.71
N TYR A 173 -4.76 8.30 -2.88
CA TYR A 173 -5.56 7.07 -2.93
C TYR A 173 -6.84 7.16 -2.11
N THR A 174 -6.87 7.91 -1.03
CA THR A 174 -8.05 8.00 -0.15
C THR A 174 -9.09 8.99 -0.67
N THR A 175 -8.66 10.20 -1.01
CA THR A 175 -9.56 11.31 -1.33
C THR A 175 -10.48 11.04 -2.54
N PRO A 176 -10.00 10.48 -3.68
CA PRO A 176 -10.87 10.18 -4.81
C PRO A 176 -11.98 9.19 -4.46
N PHE A 177 -11.70 8.19 -3.61
CA PHE A 177 -12.72 7.22 -3.20
C PHE A 177 -13.75 7.84 -2.27
N ILE A 178 -13.36 8.75 -1.37
CA ILE A 178 -14.31 9.51 -0.54
C ILE A 178 -15.23 10.35 -1.44
N LEU A 179 -14.65 11.12 -2.37
CA LEU A 179 -15.42 11.98 -3.28
C LEU A 179 -16.33 11.17 -4.21
N SER A 180 -15.84 10.03 -4.70
CA SER A 180 -16.64 9.12 -5.53
C SER A 180 -17.81 8.52 -4.76
N SER A 181 -17.60 8.12 -3.51
CA SER A 181 -18.65 7.59 -2.64
C SER A 181 -19.75 8.64 -2.43
N TYR A 182 -19.36 9.87 -2.09
CA TYR A 182 -20.31 10.97 -1.93
C TYR A 182 -21.09 11.25 -3.23
N TYR A 183 -20.39 11.36 -4.36
CA TYR A 183 -21.02 11.64 -5.66
C TYR A 183 -21.99 10.53 -6.09
N LEU A 184 -21.63 9.28 -5.87
CA LEU A 184 -22.48 8.14 -6.22
C LEU A 184 -23.73 8.09 -5.36
N HIS A 185 -23.62 8.41 -4.08
CA HIS A 185 -24.77 8.52 -3.18
C HIS A 185 -25.76 9.61 -3.63
N GLU A 186 -25.27 10.81 -3.95
CA GLU A 186 -26.09 11.91 -4.48
C GLU A 186 -26.81 11.55 -5.80
N ASN A 187 -26.29 10.58 -6.57
CA ASN A 187 -26.90 10.11 -7.81
C ASN A 187 -27.68 8.79 -7.64
N ASN A 188 -28.10 8.45 -6.43
CA ASN A 188 -28.89 7.26 -6.09
C ASN A 188 -28.23 5.92 -6.49
N ASN A 189 -26.91 5.86 -6.54
CA ASN A 189 -26.14 4.64 -6.78
C ASN A 189 -25.55 4.11 -5.47
N ASP A 190 -26.39 3.82 -4.49
CA ASP A 190 -25.99 3.49 -3.11
C ASP A 190 -25.05 2.29 -3.02
N ILE A 191 -25.25 1.26 -3.85
CA ILE A 191 -24.37 0.07 -3.83
C ILE A 191 -22.94 0.45 -4.18
N LEU A 192 -22.73 1.23 -5.24
CA LEU A 192 -21.41 1.69 -5.66
C LEU A 192 -20.84 2.71 -4.67
N ALA A 193 -21.68 3.56 -4.07
CA ALA A 193 -21.30 4.48 -3.02
C ALA A 193 -20.72 3.75 -1.81
N VAL A 194 -21.39 2.69 -1.34
CA VAL A 194 -20.91 1.85 -0.23
C VAL A 194 -19.61 1.16 -0.59
N LEU A 195 -19.50 0.58 -1.78
CA LEU A 195 -18.26 -0.11 -2.21
C LEU A 195 -17.07 0.84 -2.26
N THR A 196 -17.22 2.03 -2.85
CA THR A 196 -16.15 3.04 -2.91
C THR A 196 -15.84 3.61 -1.53
N GLY A 197 -16.83 3.78 -0.67
CA GLY A 197 -16.66 4.16 0.73
C GLY A 197 -15.86 3.13 1.53
N CYS A 198 -16.12 1.84 1.35
CA CYS A 198 -15.34 0.77 1.99
C CYS A 198 -13.86 0.81 1.55
N ILE A 199 -13.59 1.05 0.27
CA ILE A 199 -12.22 1.21 -0.23
C ILE A 199 -11.54 2.44 0.41
N ALA A 200 -12.25 3.57 0.48
CA ALA A 200 -11.77 4.77 1.16
C ALA A 200 -11.41 4.49 2.62
N MET A 201 -12.26 3.77 3.35
CA MET A 201 -12.03 3.40 4.75
C MET A 201 -10.80 2.51 4.94
N ILE A 202 -10.52 1.58 4.00
CA ILE A 202 -9.33 0.74 4.04
C ILE A 202 -8.07 1.60 3.89
N PHE A 203 -8.02 2.48 2.89
CA PHE A 203 -6.87 3.37 2.69
C PHE A 203 -6.72 4.37 3.85
N TRP A 204 -7.80 4.91 4.35
CA TRP A 204 -7.76 5.83 5.50
C TRP A 204 -7.33 5.10 6.79
N GLY A 205 -7.86 3.92 7.05
CA GLY A 205 -7.41 3.07 8.16
C GLY A 205 -5.94 2.70 8.08
N SER A 206 -5.41 2.50 6.86
CA SER A 206 -3.99 2.24 6.63
C SER A 206 -3.11 3.45 6.98
N ASP A 207 -3.64 4.66 6.92
CA ASP A 207 -2.91 5.86 7.33
C ASP A 207 -2.65 5.87 8.85
N PHE A 208 -3.68 5.57 9.63
CA PHE A 208 -3.54 5.41 11.09
C PHE A 208 -2.58 4.26 11.44
N TYR A 209 -2.69 3.11 10.75
CA TYR A 209 -1.78 1.99 10.95
C TYR A 209 -0.33 2.35 10.63
N GLY A 210 -0.10 3.06 9.51
CA GLY A 210 1.23 3.52 9.13
C GLY A 210 1.82 4.52 10.12
N VAL A 211 1.02 5.47 10.60
CA VAL A 211 1.43 6.44 11.64
C VAL A 211 1.76 5.75 12.96
N TYR A 212 0.97 4.76 13.36
CA TYR A 212 1.27 3.95 14.55
C TYR A 212 2.64 3.25 14.42
N ASN A 213 2.94 2.65 13.27
CA ASN A 213 4.23 2.01 13.03
C ASN A 213 5.38 3.03 12.99
N LEU A 214 5.19 4.18 12.36
CA LEU A 214 6.17 5.27 12.37
C LEU A 214 6.44 5.76 13.80
N SER A 215 5.44 5.85 14.65
CA SER A 215 5.62 6.29 16.03
C SER A 215 6.57 5.39 16.83
N LYS A 216 6.61 4.08 16.52
CA LYS A 216 7.56 3.14 17.15
C LYS A 216 9.00 3.41 16.72
N ILE A 217 9.20 3.93 15.51
CA ILE A 217 10.51 4.28 14.97
C ILE A 217 11.03 5.60 15.56
N TYR A 218 10.13 6.51 15.93
CA TYR A 218 10.46 7.86 16.40
C TYR A 218 10.32 8.03 17.94
N LYS A 219 10.32 6.93 18.67
CA LYS A 219 10.38 6.94 20.15
C LYS A 219 11.75 7.32 20.68
#